data_98eeff1594e22673d6efc3527373f707
#
_entry.id   98eeff1594e22673d6efc3527373f707
#
_cell.length_a   1.000
_cell.length_b   1.000
_cell.length_c   1.000
_cell.angle_alpha   90.00
_cell.angle_beta   90.00
_cell.angle_gamma   90.00
#
_symmetry.space_group_name_H-M   'P 1'
#
loop_
_entity.id
_entity.type
_entity.pdbx_description
1 polymer ?
#
loop_
_entity_poly.entity_id
_entity_poly.type
_entity_poly.pdbx_seq_one_letter_code
_entity_poly.pdbx_strand_id
1 'polypeptide(L)'
;MMTHLLQAVALGKRRETHHKCPDEAAIMTKTIGLISLPGWDDPAVQEITDISLDPVNVQTVMLAENVAAYTLDGMAGTDEALMKAAAHLAGNGCDLVACVGTSLGWAGQPNTNAARLRGRRIAAKAGVPMIMTGTAIIDMLGLLGARRPALACTYHPTDWKNAWHHYVFNTGLDVTLAQNFRDAGIVGPASLPEALRNPSPELIKKAVVGIAADAPDSDAIVVTGMGARTLNQIQALEAVVGMPVLGADTALYASLALAADLHLVEGCLGQITSYLTPVDISAPKAAETK
;
A
#
# COMPACT_ATOMS: atom_id res chain seq x y z
N MET A 1 -49.08 -0.12 -82.55
CA MET A 1 -47.93 -1.03 -82.72
C MET A 1 -46.89 -0.64 -81.67
N MET A 2 -46.66 -1.63 -80.82
CA MET A 2 -45.57 -1.84 -79.89
C MET A 2 -45.12 -0.72 -78.96
N THR A 3 -45.58 -0.89 -77.87
CA THR A 3 -45.30 -0.58 -76.47
C THR A 3 -43.86 -0.90 -76.03
N HIS A 4 -43.20 -0.03 -75.29
CA HIS A 4 -42.16 -0.47 -74.41
C HIS A 4 -42.30 0.27 -73.05
N LEU A 5 -42.65 -0.57 -72.07
CA LEU A 5 -42.56 -0.27 -70.63
C LEU A 5 -41.09 -0.16 -70.23
N LEU A 6 -40.71 0.89 -69.52
CA LEU A 6 -39.49 0.94 -68.73
C LEU A 6 -39.85 0.98 -67.24
N GLN A 7 -39.51 -0.13 -66.55
CA GLN A 7 -39.60 -0.26 -65.11
C GLN A 7 -38.49 0.56 -64.46
N ALA A 8 -38.89 1.46 -63.55
CA ALA A 8 -37.97 2.15 -62.65
C ALA A 8 -37.63 1.25 -61.48
N VAL A 9 -36.37 0.85 -61.37
CA VAL A 9 -35.83 0.12 -60.20
C VAL A 9 -35.50 1.18 -59.14
N ALA A 10 -36.25 1.10 -58.00
CA ALA A 10 -35.98 1.90 -56.81
C ALA A 10 -34.73 1.35 -56.09
N LEU A 11 -33.63 2.12 -56.12
CA LEU A 11 -32.44 1.88 -55.29
C LEU A 11 -32.75 2.23 -53.83
N GLY A 12 -32.97 1.20 -53.04
CA GLY A 12 -33.07 1.31 -51.60
C GLY A 12 -31.74 1.81 -51.01
N LYS A 13 -31.74 3.00 -50.43
CA LYS A 13 -30.65 3.50 -49.59
C LYS A 13 -30.58 2.59 -48.34
N ARG A 14 -29.54 1.78 -48.24
CA ARG A 14 -29.13 1.15 -46.99
C ARG A 14 -28.76 2.28 -46.02
N ARG A 15 -29.51 2.41 -44.94
CA ARG A 15 -29.08 3.17 -43.76
C ARG A 15 -27.96 2.34 -43.13
N GLU A 16 -26.74 2.82 -43.25
CA GLU A 16 -25.63 2.40 -42.38
C GLU A 16 -25.94 2.88 -40.95
N THR A 17 -26.37 1.95 -40.12
CA THR A 17 -26.41 2.14 -38.70
C THR A 17 -24.96 2.06 -38.21
N HIS A 18 -24.32 3.20 -38.06
CA HIS A 18 -23.11 3.28 -37.24
C HIS A 18 -23.47 2.84 -35.83
N HIS A 19 -23.17 1.58 -35.51
CA HIS A 19 -22.99 1.19 -34.12
C HIS A 19 -21.79 2.00 -33.61
N LYS A 20 -22.08 3.09 -32.87
CA LYS A 20 -21.10 3.68 -31.97
C LYS A 20 -20.69 2.56 -31.03
N CYS A 21 -19.41 2.17 -31.05
CA CYS A 21 -18.81 1.46 -29.94
C CYS A 21 -19.15 2.22 -28.65
N PRO A 22 -19.48 1.53 -27.56
CA PRO A 22 -19.60 2.20 -26.26
C PRO A 22 -18.33 3.00 -26.05
N ASP A 23 -18.47 4.26 -25.65
CA ASP A 23 -17.37 5.17 -25.38
C ASP A 23 -16.31 4.41 -24.58
N GLU A 24 -15.06 4.32 -25.10
CA GLU A 24 -13.89 4.05 -24.29
C GLU A 24 -13.94 5.12 -23.19
N ALA A 25 -14.34 4.72 -22.00
CA ALA A 25 -14.29 5.59 -20.83
C ALA A 25 -12.84 6.08 -20.75
N ALA A 26 -12.61 7.35 -20.99
CA ALA A 26 -11.27 7.91 -20.93
C ALA A 26 -10.67 7.55 -19.59
N ILE A 27 -9.65 6.69 -19.57
CA ILE A 27 -8.96 6.30 -18.35
C ILE A 27 -8.37 7.58 -17.77
N MET A 28 -8.96 8.05 -16.67
CA MET A 28 -8.52 9.27 -16.01
C MET A 28 -7.22 8.98 -15.28
N THR A 29 -6.15 9.70 -15.64
CA THR A 29 -4.88 9.61 -14.90
C THR A 29 -5.09 10.03 -13.45
N LYS A 30 -4.80 9.13 -12.51
CA LYS A 30 -4.85 9.43 -11.07
C LYS A 30 -3.59 10.15 -10.65
N THR A 31 -3.72 11.18 -9.82
CA THR A 31 -2.59 11.90 -9.24
C THR A 31 -2.50 11.61 -7.75
N ILE A 32 -1.43 10.95 -7.33
CA ILE A 32 -1.17 10.54 -5.96
C ILE A 32 -0.12 11.46 -5.34
N GLY A 33 -0.41 12.02 -4.17
CA GLY A 33 0.54 12.79 -3.39
C GLY A 33 1.20 11.93 -2.32
N LEU A 34 2.53 11.95 -2.21
CA LEU A 34 3.27 11.27 -1.16
C LEU A 34 3.94 12.27 -0.23
N ILE A 35 3.74 12.09 1.08
CA ILE A 35 4.44 12.85 2.11
C ILE A 35 5.51 11.95 2.71
N SER A 36 6.79 12.30 2.55
CA SER A 36 7.94 11.54 3.03
C SER A 36 8.62 12.20 4.21
N LEU A 37 9.45 11.41 4.90
CA LEU A 37 10.32 11.88 5.97
C LEU A 37 11.55 12.62 5.41
N PRO A 38 12.14 13.58 6.15
CA PRO A 38 13.34 14.28 5.72
C PRO A 38 14.54 13.34 5.60
N GLY A 39 15.44 13.66 4.66
CA GLY A 39 16.68 12.90 4.43
C GLY A 39 16.48 11.51 3.85
N TRP A 40 15.31 11.23 3.25
CA TRP A 40 14.97 9.97 2.64
C TRP A 40 14.52 10.16 1.19
N ASP A 41 15.29 9.60 0.27
CA ASP A 41 14.90 9.50 -1.14
C ASP A 41 14.09 8.22 -1.33
N ASP A 42 12.77 8.36 -1.32
CA ASP A 42 11.85 7.22 -1.29
C ASP A 42 11.59 6.70 -2.71
N PRO A 43 11.88 5.42 -2.99
CA PRO A 43 11.64 4.83 -4.31
C PRO A 43 10.15 4.65 -4.65
N ALA A 44 9.24 4.94 -3.73
CA ALA A 44 7.80 4.73 -3.90
C ALA A 44 7.23 5.35 -5.17
N VAL A 45 7.76 6.51 -5.63
CA VAL A 45 7.32 7.15 -6.87
C VAL A 45 7.49 6.22 -8.06
N GLN A 46 8.70 5.68 -8.22
CA GLN A 46 9.01 4.78 -9.32
C GLN A 46 8.30 3.45 -9.17
N GLU A 47 8.32 2.88 -7.95
CA GLU A 47 7.70 1.59 -7.67
C GLU A 47 6.19 1.59 -7.93
N ILE A 48 5.45 2.62 -7.51
CA ILE A 48 4.01 2.74 -7.79
C ILE A 48 3.75 2.83 -9.29
N THR A 49 4.58 3.58 -10.01
CA THR A 49 4.46 3.72 -11.47
C THR A 49 4.74 2.39 -12.18
N ASP A 50 5.74 1.64 -11.71
CA ASP A 50 6.15 0.37 -12.33
C ASP A 50 5.12 -0.75 -12.13
N ILE A 51 4.41 -0.76 -11.00
CA ILE A 51 3.41 -1.80 -10.70
C ILE A 51 1.99 -1.47 -11.15
N SER A 52 1.71 -0.21 -11.51
CA SER A 52 0.39 0.20 -11.99
C SER A 52 0.21 -0.12 -13.47
N LEU A 53 -0.91 -0.74 -13.82
CA LEU A 53 -1.35 -0.93 -15.21
C LEU A 53 -2.09 0.30 -15.74
N ASP A 54 -2.57 1.16 -14.84
CA ASP A 54 -3.25 2.40 -15.18
C ASP A 54 -2.28 3.58 -15.20
N PRO A 55 -2.56 4.64 -15.97
CA PRO A 55 -1.79 5.87 -15.93
C PRO A 55 -1.88 6.50 -14.53
N VAL A 56 -0.75 6.66 -13.87
CA VAL A 56 -0.63 7.29 -12.56
C VAL A 56 0.43 8.38 -12.57
N ASN A 57 0.12 9.53 -11.97
CA ASN A 57 1.07 10.60 -11.70
C ASN A 57 1.35 10.63 -10.19
N VAL A 58 2.62 10.67 -9.79
CA VAL A 58 3.00 10.69 -8.37
C VAL A 58 3.78 11.97 -8.07
N GLN A 59 3.28 12.76 -7.12
CA GLN A 59 3.93 13.96 -6.61
C GLN A 59 4.42 13.71 -5.18
N THR A 60 5.51 14.36 -4.79
CA THR A 60 6.08 14.19 -3.45
C THR A 60 6.29 15.51 -2.73
N VAL A 61 6.10 15.48 -1.42
CA VAL A 61 6.50 16.55 -0.49
C VAL A 61 7.25 15.91 0.67
N MET A 62 8.46 16.39 0.92
CA MET A 62 9.25 15.99 2.07
C MET A 62 8.95 16.92 3.25
N LEU A 63 8.74 16.35 4.44
CA LEU A 63 8.62 17.13 5.65
C LEU A 63 9.97 17.80 5.99
N ALA A 64 9.93 18.99 6.57
CA ALA A 64 11.15 19.69 6.97
C ALA A 64 11.85 18.97 8.15
N GLU A 65 13.17 18.96 8.17
CA GLU A 65 13.99 18.25 9.18
C GLU A 65 13.67 18.64 10.64
N ASN A 66 13.32 19.89 10.87
CA ASN A 66 12.99 20.40 12.20
C ASN A 66 11.56 20.04 12.66
N VAL A 67 10.76 19.41 11.81
CA VAL A 67 9.34 19.12 12.08
C VAL A 67 9.14 17.68 12.52
N ALA A 68 9.94 16.76 12.01
CA ALA A 68 9.84 15.34 12.30
C ALA A 68 11.18 14.82 12.83
N ALA A 69 11.48 15.14 14.10
CA ALA A 69 12.60 14.48 14.76
C ALA A 69 12.41 12.96 14.73
N TYR A 70 13.50 12.22 14.47
CA TYR A 70 13.43 10.75 14.38
C TYR A 70 13.33 10.11 15.77
N THR A 71 12.26 10.46 16.47
CA THR A 71 11.83 9.92 17.77
C THR A 71 10.33 9.64 17.71
N LEU A 72 9.82 8.78 18.58
CA LEU A 72 8.36 8.50 18.63
C LEU A 72 7.54 9.76 18.93
N ASP A 73 8.01 10.60 19.85
CA ASP A 73 7.35 11.87 20.18
C ASP A 73 7.41 12.86 19.02
N GLY A 74 8.56 12.94 18.33
CA GLY A 74 8.70 13.74 17.13
C GLY A 74 7.71 13.32 16.05
N MET A 75 7.56 12.00 15.80
CA MET A 75 6.59 11.47 14.85
C MET A 75 5.14 11.73 15.29
N ALA A 76 4.85 11.62 16.59
CA ALA A 76 3.53 11.90 17.14
C ALA A 76 3.12 13.37 16.97
N GLY A 77 4.08 14.30 17.05
CA GLY A 77 3.87 15.75 16.97
C GLY A 77 3.69 16.32 15.55
N THR A 78 3.61 15.50 14.51
CA THR A 78 3.65 15.98 13.10
C THR A 78 2.31 16.43 12.51
N ASP A 79 1.22 16.45 13.25
CA ASP A 79 -0.15 16.70 12.72
C ASP A 79 -0.24 17.97 11.88
N GLU A 80 0.27 19.10 12.36
CA GLU A 80 0.20 20.37 11.64
C GLU A 80 1.00 20.35 10.33
N ALA A 81 2.18 19.74 10.36
CA ALA A 81 3.03 19.61 9.18
C ALA A 81 2.39 18.68 8.15
N LEU A 82 1.81 17.56 8.58
CA LEU A 82 1.06 16.65 7.71
C LEU A 82 -0.16 17.34 7.07
N MET A 83 -0.91 18.14 7.84
CA MET A 83 -2.03 18.92 7.31
C MET A 83 -1.59 19.92 6.24
N LYS A 84 -0.47 20.63 6.47
CA LYS A 84 0.09 21.59 5.49
C LYS A 84 0.57 20.89 4.22
N ALA A 85 1.31 19.79 4.37
CA ALA A 85 1.82 19.02 3.24
C ALA A 85 0.69 18.40 2.41
N ALA A 86 -0.32 17.81 3.07
CA ALA A 86 -1.49 17.24 2.40
C ALA A 86 -2.30 18.31 1.67
N ALA A 87 -2.53 19.47 2.29
CA ALA A 87 -3.23 20.58 1.65
C ALA A 87 -2.45 21.14 0.43
N HIS A 88 -1.11 21.18 0.51
CA HIS A 88 -0.27 21.58 -0.62
C HIS A 88 -0.41 20.61 -1.80
N LEU A 89 -0.32 19.30 -1.55
CA LEU A 89 -0.49 18.27 -2.58
C LEU A 89 -1.90 18.30 -3.19
N ALA A 90 -2.94 18.45 -2.37
CA ALA A 90 -4.32 18.60 -2.84
C ALA A 90 -4.48 19.85 -3.72
N GLY A 91 -3.87 20.98 -3.32
CA GLY A 91 -3.85 22.22 -4.11
C GLY A 91 -3.12 22.09 -5.45
N ASN A 92 -2.21 21.13 -5.59
CA ASN A 92 -1.51 20.78 -6.82
C ASN A 92 -2.24 19.68 -7.63
N GLY A 93 -3.48 19.36 -7.30
CA GLY A 93 -4.33 18.46 -8.06
C GLY A 93 -4.15 16.96 -7.73
N CYS A 94 -3.60 16.63 -6.56
CA CYS A 94 -3.60 15.23 -6.11
C CYS A 94 -5.02 14.80 -5.73
N ASP A 95 -5.45 13.63 -6.23
CA ASP A 95 -6.75 13.02 -5.94
C ASP A 95 -6.79 12.39 -4.55
N LEU A 96 -5.63 11.94 -4.07
CA LEU A 96 -5.42 11.39 -2.73
C LEU A 96 -3.99 11.62 -2.27
N VAL A 97 -3.77 11.56 -0.97
CA VAL A 97 -2.45 11.75 -0.36
C VAL A 97 -2.13 10.57 0.54
N ALA A 98 -0.86 10.16 0.56
CA ALA A 98 -0.38 9.12 1.45
C ALA A 98 0.84 9.56 2.23
N CYS A 99 0.96 9.06 3.46
CA CYS A 99 2.10 9.29 4.33
C CYS A 99 3.06 8.10 4.22
N VAL A 100 4.23 8.34 3.62
CA VAL A 100 5.29 7.33 3.47
C VAL A 100 6.14 7.33 4.72
N GLY A 101 5.82 6.50 5.65
CA GLY A 101 6.52 6.42 6.93
C GLY A 101 5.62 5.73 7.94
N THR A 102 5.97 4.50 8.28
CA THR A 102 5.12 3.66 9.14
C THR A 102 4.77 4.39 10.43
N SER A 103 5.75 4.97 11.10
CA SER A 103 5.60 5.64 12.39
C SER A 103 4.78 6.93 12.34
N LEU A 104 4.80 7.67 11.24
CA LEU A 104 3.97 8.87 11.10
C LEU A 104 2.47 8.55 11.26
N GLY A 105 2.05 7.34 10.91
CA GLY A 105 0.66 6.92 11.00
C GLY A 105 0.19 6.52 12.39
N TRP A 106 1.06 5.94 13.22
CA TRP A 106 0.65 5.32 14.48
C TRP A 106 1.32 5.90 15.74
N ALA A 107 2.48 6.54 15.63
CA ALA A 107 3.17 7.08 16.81
C ALA A 107 2.26 7.99 17.62
N GLY A 108 2.26 7.81 18.93
CA GLY A 108 1.38 8.54 19.84
C GLY A 108 -0.09 8.13 19.82
N GLN A 109 -0.47 7.13 19.00
CA GLN A 109 -1.84 6.63 18.95
C GLN A 109 -1.99 5.31 19.73
N PRO A 110 -3.00 5.18 20.59
CA PRO A 110 -3.16 3.97 21.40
C PRO A 110 -3.59 2.74 20.59
N ASN A 111 -4.23 2.93 19.45
CA ASN A 111 -4.73 1.86 18.57
C ASN A 111 -5.08 2.40 17.18
N THR A 112 -5.46 1.50 16.27
CA THR A 112 -5.81 1.84 14.88
C THR A 112 -7.03 2.76 14.76
N ASN A 113 -8.01 2.67 15.66
CA ASN A 113 -9.17 3.57 15.59
C ASN A 113 -8.78 5.03 15.84
N ALA A 114 -7.89 5.28 16.81
CA ALA A 114 -7.33 6.61 17.07
C ALA A 114 -6.48 7.10 15.88
N ALA A 115 -5.64 6.23 15.31
CA ALA A 115 -4.84 6.55 14.14
C ALA A 115 -5.70 6.88 12.91
N ARG A 116 -6.77 6.12 12.66
CA ARG A 116 -7.75 6.41 11.59
C ARG A 116 -8.47 7.75 11.82
N LEU A 117 -8.82 8.06 13.07
CA LEU A 117 -9.43 9.37 13.40
C LEU A 117 -8.45 10.51 13.12
N ARG A 118 -7.17 10.34 13.46
CA ARG A 118 -6.10 11.28 13.12
C ARG A 118 -5.99 11.48 11.60
N GLY A 119 -5.91 10.38 10.83
CA GLY A 119 -5.88 10.44 9.36
C GLY A 119 -7.09 11.15 8.75
N ARG A 120 -8.30 10.88 9.26
CA ARG A 120 -9.53 11.57 8.82
C ARG A 120 -9.51 13.08 9.11
N ARG A 121 -8.94 13.52 10.24
CA ARG A 121 -8.79 14.96 10.54
C ARG A 121 -7.86 15.64 9.53
N ILE A 122 -6.75 14.99 9.18
CA ILE A 122 -5.80 15.50 8.20
C ILE A 122 -6.47 15.54 6.82
N ALA A 123 -7.14 14.46 6.40
CA ALA A 123 -7.90 14.37 5.15
C ALA A 123 -8.96 15.47 5.03
N ALA A 124 -9.76 15.68 6.08
CA ALA A 124 -10.79 16.72 6.11
C ALA A 124 -10.20 18.14 5.92
N LYS A 125 -9.02 18.39 6.47
CA LYS A 125 -8.34 19.68 6.32
C LYS A 125 -7.74 19.85 4.92
N ALA A 126 -7.26 18.78 4.31
CA ALA A 126 -6.68 18.79 2.97
C ALA A 126 -7.76 18.79 1.85
N GLY A 127 -8.96 18.26 2.14
CA GLY A 127 -10.03 18.12 1.16
C GLY A 127 -9.90 16.89 0.25
N VAL A 128 -8.93 16.00 0.52
CA VAL A 128 -8.70 14.75 -0.22
C VAL A 128 -8.49 13.57 0.74
N PRO A 129 -8.72 12.33 0.31
CA PRO A 129 -8.44 11.16 1.14
C PRO A 129 -6.97 11.10 1.58
N MET A 130 -6.73 10.58 2.79
CA MET A 130 -5.40 10.42 3.37
C MET A 130 -5.16 8.99 3.80
N ILE A 131 -4.10 8.39 3.29
CA ILE A 131 -3.62 7.05 3.67
C ILE A 131 -2.40 7.18 4.58
N MET A 132 -2.43 6.46 5.69
CA MET A 132 -1.33 6.39 6.65
C MET A 132 -0.75 4.98 6.63
N THR A 133 0.53 4.80 6.32
CA THR A 133 1.15 3.48 6.18
C THR A 133 0.91 2.56 7.39
N GLY A 134 0.94 3.11 8.62
CA GLY A 134 0.68 2.32 9.81
C GLY A 134 -0.74 1.74 9.88
N THR A 135 -1.75 2.47 9.39
CA THR A 135 -3.13 1.95 9.29
C THR A 135 -3.30 1.03 8.09
N ALA A 136 -2.61 1.31 6.98
CA ALA A 136 -2.61 0.48 5.78
C ALA A 136 -2.17 -0.97 6.10
N ILE A 137 -1.13 -1.15 6.91
CA ILE A 137 -0.68 -2.47 7.36
C ILE A 137 -1.83 -3.23 8.06
N ILE A 138 -2.54 -2.57 8.98
CA ILE A 138 -3.63 -3.21 9.73
C ILE A 138 -4.82 -3.54 8.81
N ASP A 139 -5.13 -2.65 7.86
CA ASP A 139 -6.19 -2.86 6.89
C ASP A 139 -5.88 -4.07 5.98
N MET A 140 -4.64 -4.18 5.52
CA MET A 140 -4.20 -5.30 4.67
C MET A 140 -4.13 -6.62 5.43
N LEU A 141 -3.73 -6.62 6.71
CA LEU A 141 -3.87 -7.82 7.57
C LEU A 141 -5.34 -8.25 7.68
N GLY A 142 -6.25 -7.28 7.80
CA GLY A 142 -7.68 -7.56 7.80
C GLY A 142 -8.18 -8.19 6.50
N LEU A 143 -7.73 -7.73 5.34
CA LEU A 143 -8.05 -8.31 4.04
C LEU A 143 -7.49 -9.72 3.87
N LEU A 144 -6.28 -9.98 4.35
CA LEU A 144 -5.68 -11.31 4.38
C LEU A 144 -6.38 -12.27 5.34
N GLY A 145 -7.27 -11.75 6.21
CA GLY A 145 -7.88 -12.54 7.29
C GLY A 145 -6.94 -12.90 8.43
N ALA A 146 -5.74 -12.30 8.45
CA ALA A 146 -4.73 -12.56 9.45
C ALA A 146 -5.17 -12.10 10.84
N ARG A 147 -4.92 -12.94 11.85
CA ARG A 147 -5.26 -12.70 13.25
C ARG A 147 -4.08 -12.83 14.19
N ARG A 148 -3.05 -13.55 13.77
CA ARG A 148 -1.87 -13.91 14.58
C ARG A 148 -0.57 -13.54 13.84
N PRO A 149 -0.33 -12.24 13.55
CA PRO A 149 0.86 -11.83 12.82
C PRO A 149 2.12 -11.92 13.69
N ALA A 150 3.27 -12.23 13.04
CA ALA A 150 4.59 -11.96 13.58
C ALA A 150 5.12 -10.62 13.01
N LEU A 151 5.84 -9.85 13.82
CA LEU A 151 6.31 -8.51 13.47
C LEU A 151 7.84 -8.47 13.32
N ALA A 152 8.33 -8.50 12.08
CA ALA A 152 9.73 -8.27 11.74
C ALA A 152 10.00 -6.77 11.69
N CYS A 153 10.37 -6.18 12.84
CA CYS A 153 10.55 -4.73 13.02
C CYS A 153 11.89 -4.20 12.49
N THR A 154 12.62 -5.01 11.78
CA THR A 154 13.86 -4.72 11.05
C THR A 154 14.86 -3.86 11.85
N TYR A 155 15.17 -2.65 11.38
CA TYR A 155 16.13 -1.73 11.99
C TYR A 155 15.58 -0.87 13.13
N HIS A 156 14.29 -0.98 13.46
CA HIS A 156 13.69 -0.15 14.51
C HIS A 156 14.36 -0.41 15.87
N PRO A 157 14.62 0.64 16.67
CA PRO A 157 15.05 0.49 18.05
C PRO A 157 14.04 -0.29 18.90
N THR A 158 14.47 -0.79 20.04
CA THR A 158 13.63 -1.65 20.92
C THR A 158 12.38 -0.91 21.42
N ASP A 159 12.48 0.37 21.75
CA ASP A 159 11.34 1.20 22.15
C ASP A 159 10.30 1.35 21.03
N TRP A 160 10.75 1.57 19.77
CA TRP A 160 9.86 1.60 18.60
C TRP A 160 9.20 0.26 18.34
N LYS A 161 9.98 -0.83 18.41
CA LYS A 161 9.44 -2.19 18.27
C LYS A 161 8.35 -2.46 19.31
N ASN A 162 8.63 -2.15 20.58
CA ASN A 162 7.68 -2.36 21.67
C ASN A 162 6.42 -1.49 21.52
N ALA A 163 6.57 -0.23 21.11
CA ALA A 163 5.44 0.66 20.85
C ALA A 163 4.58 0.17 19.67
N TRP A 164 5.23 -0.29 18.59
CA TRP A 164 4.53 -0.89 17.45
C TRP A 164 3.80 -2.17 17.83
N HIS A 165 4.45 -3.07 18.56
CA HIS A 165 3.80 -4.27 19.11
C HIS A 165 2.55 -3.92 19.91
N HIS A 166 2.66 -2.97 20.83
CA HIS A 166 1.53 -2.50 21.64
C HIS A 166 0.39 -1.94 20.79
N TYR A 167 0.73 -1.12 19.80
CA TYR A 167 -0.26 -0.56 18.88
C TYR A 167 -1.01 -1.65 18.10
N VAL A 168 -0.30 -2.63 17.55
CA VAL A 168 -0.90 -3.76 16.81
C VAL A 168 -1.76 -4.61 17.73
N PHE A 169 -1.25 -4.97 18.91
CA PHE A 169 -2.00 -5.75 19.92
C PHE A 169 -3.30 -5.04 20.34
N ASN A 170 -3.25 -3.73 20.55
CA ASN A 170 -4.43 -2.93 20.93
C ASN A 170 -5.46 -2.79 19.80
N THR A 171 -5.18 -3.27 18.60
CA THR A 171 -6.17 -3.38 17.52
C THR A 171 -6.96 -4.68 17.56
N GLY A 172 -6.64 -5.59 18.47
CA GLY A 172 -7.30 -6.89 18.62
C GLY A 172 -6.62 -8.03 17.85
N LEU A 173 -5.37 -7.83 17.39
CA LEU A 173 -4.55 -8.87 16.79
C LEU A 173 -3.70 -9.58 17.87
N ASP A 174 -3.60 -10.88 17.78
CA ASP A 174 -2.77 -11.71 18.67
C ASP A 174 -1.35 -11.80 18.11
N VAL A 175 -0.49 -10.83 18.45
CA VAL A 175 0.89 -10.79 17.96
C VAL A 175 1.69 -11.94 18.55
N THR A 176 2.12 -12.88 17.71
CA THR A 176 2.84 -14.08 18.14
C THR A 176 4.27 -13.78 18.56
N LEU A 177 4.94 -12.86 17.85
CA LEU A 177 6.31 -12.46 18.13
C LEU A 177 6.58 -11.08 17.52
N ALA A 178 7.42 -10.28 18.17
CA ALA A 178 7.96 -9.05 17.60
C ALA A 178 9.47 -9.01 17.82
N GLN A 179 10.23 -8.95 16.71
CA GLN A 179 11.70 -8.93 16.73
C GLN A 179 12.22 -7.79 15.83
N ASN A 180 13.29 -7.14 16.27
CA ASN A 180 14.12 -6.32 15.38
C ASN A 180 15.41 -7.07 15.00
N PHE A 181 16.26 -6.49 14.17
CA PHE A 181 17.51 -7.14 13.74
C PHE A 181 18.45 -7.51 14.88
N ARG A 182 18.42 -6.78 16.01
CA ARG A 182 19.24 -7.11 17.20
C ARG A 182 18.66 -8.30 17.95
N ASP A 183 17.35 -8.31 18.17
CA ASP A 183 16.66 -9.42 18.84
C ASP A 183 16.87 -10.72 18.07
N ALA A 184 16.83 -10.66 16.74
CA ALA A 184 17.06 -11.79 15.85
C ALA A 184 18.55 -12.17 15.67
N GLY A 185 19.47 -11.47 16.34
CA GLY A 185 20.92 -11.70 16.19
C GLY A 185 21.48 -11.45 14.79
N ILE A 186 20.75 -10.72 13.95
CA ILE A 186 21.16 -10.43 12.55
C ILE A 186 22.27 -9.37 12.54
N VAL A 187 22.21 -8.42 13.46
CA VAL A 187 23.21 -7.36 13.63
C VAL A 187 23.71 -7.30 15.07
N GLY A 188 24.95 -6.88 15.23
CA GLY A 188 25.55 -6.73 16.55
C GLY A 188 25.00 -5.53 17.35
N PRO A 189 25.24 -5.50 18.66
CA PRO A 189 24.74 -4.44 19.54
C PRO A 189 25.33 -3.05 19.22
N ALA A 190 26.49 -2.98 18.57
CA ALA A 190 27.15 -1.75 18.17
C ALA A 190 26.64 -1.17 16.84
N SER A 191 25.75 -1.88 16.13
CA SER A 191 25.18 -1.38 14.86
C SER A 191 24.30 -0.17 15.11
N LEU A 192 24.56 0.93 14.41
CA LEU A 192 23.78 2.14 14.50
C LEU A 192 22.45 1.97 13.72
N PRO A 193 21.30 2.35 14.28
CA PRO A 193 20.01 2.28 13.58
C PRO A 193 20.02 3.04 12.24
N GLU A 194 20.72 4.16 12.16
CA GLU A 194 20.84 4.99 10.96
C GLU A 194 21.51 4.25 9.81
N ALA A 195 22.56 3.47 10.09
CA ALA A 195 23.27 2.67 9.08
C ALA A 195 22.41 1.50 8.53
N LEU A 196 21.35 1.13 9.26
CA LEU A 196 20.49 0.01 8.93
C LEU A 196 19.13 0.45 8.33
N ARG A 197 18.90 1.74 8.15
CA ARG A 197 17.61 2.26 7.63
C ARG A 197 17.30 1.81 6.22
N ASN A 198 18.29 1.37 5.46
CA ASN A 198 18.16 0.81 4.13
C ASN A 198 18.79 -0.59 4.07
N PRO A 199 18.19 -1.59 4.73
CA PRO A 199 18.76 -2.92 4.83
C PRO A 199 18.77 -3.62 3.46
N SER A 200 19.81 -4.42 3.22
CA SER A 200 19.85 -5.24 2.00
C SER A 200 18.73 -6.27 1.96
N PRO A 201 18.34 -6.74 0.76
CA PRO A 201 17.35 -7.82 0.63
C PRO A 201 17.70 -9.06 1.43
N GLU A 202 18.98 -9.41 1.57
CA GLU A 202 19.46 -10.56 2.35
C GLU A 202 19.20 -10.39 3.85
N LEU A 203 19.34 -9.18 4.39
CA LEU A 203 19.04 -8.91 5.80
C LEU A 203 17.53 -9.00 6.06
N ILE A 204 16.72 -8.49 5.16
CA ILE A 204 15.26 -8.60 5.23
C ILE A 204 14.85 -10.08 5.17
N LYS A 205 15.39 -10.84 4.21
CA LYS A 205 15.12 -12.28 4.09
C LYS A 205 15.51 -13.04 5.35
N LYS A 206 16.67 -12.75 5.95
CA LYS A 206 17.08 -13.37 7.23
C LYS A 206 16.07 -13.08 8.34
N ALA A 207 15.59 -11.82 8.45
CA ALA A 207 14.61 -11.46 9.45
C ALA A 207 13.27 -12.20 9.24
N VAL A 208 12.79 -12.27 8.01
CA VAL A 208 11.52 -12.93 7.67
C VAL A 208 11.61 -14.45 7.91
N VAL A 209 12.67 -15.10 7.46
CA VAL A 209 12.86 -16.55 7.66
C VAL A 209 13.07 -16.87 9.15
N GLY A 210 13.86 -16.05 9.85
CA GLY A 210 14.11 -16.24 11.28
C GLY A 210 12.84 -16.14 12.10
N ILE A 211 12.05 -15.08 11.91
CA ILE A 211 10.82 -14.89 12.69
C ILE A 211 9.76 -15.94 12.35
N ALA A 212 9.70 -16.44 11.09
CA ALA A 212 8.83 -17.55 10.73
C ALA A 212 9.18 -18.84 11.48
N ALA A 213 10.48 -19.11 11.66
CA ALA A 213 10.95 -20.27 12.43
C ALA A 213 10.68 -20.13 13.92
N ASP A 214 10.85 -18.92 14.47
CA ASP A 214 10.67 -18.62 15.90
C ASP A 214 9.19 -18.52 16.31
N ALA A 215 8.28 -18.22 15.35
CA ALA A 215 6.84 -18.08 15.58
C ALA A 215 6.03 -18.89 14.55
N PRO A 216 6.13 -20.25 14.60
CA PRO A 216 5.50 -21.12 13.59
C PRO A 216 3.96 -21.08 13.59
N ASP A 217 3.35 -20.59 14.66
CA ASP A 217 1.89 -20.43 14.77
C ASP A 217 1.36 -19.12 14.18
N SER A 218 2.20 -18.32 13.54
CA SER A 218 1.78 -17.08 12.88
C SER A 218 1.00 -17.39 11.61
N ASP A 219 0.08 -16.51 11.26
CA ASP A 219 -0.71 -16.59 10.03
C ASP A 219 -0.29 -15.52 8.99
N ALA A 220 0.58 -14.60 9.36
CA ALA A 220 1.22 -13.62 8.49
C ALA A 220 2.51 -13.08 9.12
N ILE A 221 3.42 -12.55 8.30
CA ILE A 221 4.60 -11.82 8.75
C ILE A 221 4.49 -10.38 8.27
N VAL A 222 4.65 -9.42 9.19
CA VAL A 222 4.70 -7.99 8.88
C VAL A 222 6.13 -7.50 8.92
N VAL A 223 6.62 -6.93 7.82
CA VAL A 223 7.93 -6.28 7.73
C VAL A 223 7.74 -4.77 7.87
N THR A 224 8.23 -4.17 8.95
CA THR A 224 8.09 -2.73 9.19
C THR A 224 9.36 -1.95 8.95
N GLY A 225 9.17 -0.67 8.62
CA GLY A 225 10.23 0.25 8.20
C GLY A 225 10.21 0.44 6.69
N MET A 226 9.87 1.65 6.23
CA MET A 226 9.79 1.94 4.78
C MET A 226 11.12 1.71 4.04
N GLY A 227 12.27 1.78 4.73
CA GLY A 227 13.55 1.42 4.15
C GLY A 227 13.76 -0.07 3.94
N ALA A 228 13.01 -0.92 4.64
CA ALA A 228 13.02 -2.36 4.42
C ALA A 228 12.10 -2.70 3.24
N ARG A 229 12.61 -2.51 2.01
CA ARG A 229 11.85 -2.71 0.77
C ARG A 229 11.58 -4.18 0.52
N THR A 230 10.29 -4.51 0.40
CA THR A 230 9.86 -5.89 0.18
C THR A 230 9.32 -6.13 -1.23
N LEU A 231 8.91 -5.10 -1.96
CA LEU A 231 8.26 -5.21 -3.26
C LEU A 231 8.96 -6.20 -4.21
N ASN A 232 10.25 -6.02 -4.44
CA ASN A 232 11.02 -6.82 -5.41
C ASN A 232 11.35 -8.24 -4.95
N GLN A 233 10.99 -8.61 -3.71
CA GLN A 233 11.28 -9.93 -3.16
C GLN A 233 10.07 -10.59 -2.47
N ILE A 234 8.91 -9.93 -2.47
CA ILE A 234 7.76 -10.35 -1.68
C ILE A 234 7.32 -11.78 -2.00
N GLN A 235 7.20 -12.15 -3.28
CA GLN A 235 6.81 -13.49 -3.70
C GLN A 235 7.83 -14.55 -3.27
N ALA A 236 9.12 -14.23 -3.36
CA ALA A 236 10.18 -15.14 -2.93
C ALA A 236 10.20 -15.32 -1.41
N LEU A 237 9.88 -14.26 -0.65
CA LEU A 237 9.74 -14.35 0.81
C LEU A 237 8.56 -15.25 1.18
N GLU A 238 7.38 -15.04 0.60
CA GLU A 238 6.19 -15.85 0.83
C GLU A 238 6.40 -17.32 0.46
N ALA A 239 7.06 -17.59 -0.68
CA ALA A 239 7.37 -18.93 -1.11
C ALA A 239 8.30 -19.67 -0.12
N VAL A 240 9.23 -18.97 0.52
CA VAL A 240 10.17 -19.57 1.48
C VAL A 240 9.50 -19.84 2.82
N VAL A 241 8.65 -18.93 3.30
CA VAL A 241 8.03 -19.07 4.64
C VAL A 241 6.68 -19.77 4.62
N GLY A 242 6.06 -19.93 3.43
CA GLY A 242 4.78 -20.63 3.26
C GLY A 242 3.56 -19.87 3.81
N MET A 243 3.67 -18.58 4.07
CA MET A 243 2.59 -17.73 4.57
C MET A 243 2.66 -16.32 4.00
N PRO A 244 1.57 -15.53 4.08
CA PRO A 244 1.58 -14.13 3.62
C PRO A 244 2.69 -13.30 4.30
N VAL A 245 3.39 -12.51 3.50
CA VAL A 245 4.34 -11.50 3.98
C VAL A 245 3.83 -10.12 3.55
N LEU A 246 3.74 -9.19 4.48
CA LEU A 246 3.23 -7.86 4.26
C LEU A 246 4.29 -6.82 4.65
N GLY A 247 4.89 -6.18 3.66
CA GLY A 247 5.81 -5.07 3.89
C GLY A 247 5.08 -3.76 4.13
N ALA A 248 5.74 -2.81 4.76
CA ALA A 248 5.21 -1.45 4.90
C ALA A 248 4.98 -0.78 3.54
N ASP A 249 5.87 -1.02 2.57
CA ASP A 249 5.77 -0.59 1.18
C ASP A 249 4.59 -1.26 0.46
N THR A 250 4.52 -2.59 0.47
CA THR A 250 3.45 -3.34 -0.21
C THR A 250 2.07 -3.07 0.39
N ALA A 251 1.96 -2.89 1.71
CA ALA A 251 0.71 -2.49 2.36
C ALA A 251 0.25 -1.08 1.94
N LEU A 252 1.18 -0.14 1.83
CA LEU A 252 0.88 1.20 1.35
C LEU A 252 0.38 1.16 -0.09
N TYR A 253 1.06 0.42 -0.99
CA TYR A 253 0.68 0.32 -2.40
C TYR A 253 -0.65 -0.38 -2.60
N ALA A 254 -0.93 -1.43 -1.83
CA ALA A 254 -2.25 -2.07 -1.81
C ALA A 254 -3.36 -1.09 -1.42
N SER A 255 -3.13 -0.30 -0.37
CA SER A 255 -4.10 0.71 0.07
C SER A 255 -4.29 1.84 -0.94
N LEU A 256 -3.21 2.26 -1.63
CA LEU A 256 -3.28 3.24 -2.71
C LEU A 256 -4.08 2.69 -3.89
N ALA A 257 -3.82 1.45 -4.30
CA ALA A 257 -4.56 0.80 -5.39
C ALA A 257 -6.06 0.73 -5.10
N LEU A 258 -6.45 0.32 -3.89
CA LEU A 258 -7.87 0.29 -3.49
C LEU A 258 -8.49 1.69 -3.47
N ALA A 259 -7.77 2.70 -2.96
CA ALA A 259 -8.34 4.04 -2.81
C ALA A 259 -8.40 4.82 -4.13
N ALA A 260 -7.50 4.54 -5.07
CA ALA A 260 -7.44 5.18 -6.39
C ALA A 260 -8.08 4.34 -7.50
N ASP A 261 -8.57 3.14 -7.17
CA ASP A 261 -9.12 2.18 -8.15
C ASP A 261 -8.10 1.86 -9.25
N LEU A 262 -6.86 1.51 -8.84
CA LEU A 262 -5.78 1.16 -9.76
C LEU A 262 -5.72 -0.36 -9.96
N HIS A 263 -5.55 -0.76 -11.22
CA HIS A 263 -5.18 -2.11 -11.56
C HIS A 263 -3.66 -2.29 -11.45
N LEU A 264 -3.24 -3.35 -10.81
CA LEU A 264 -1.83 -3.63 -10.59
C LEU A 264 -1.37 -4.85 -11.40
N VAL A 265 -0.07 -4.91 -11.65
CA VAL A 265 0.58 -6.11 -12.19
C VAL A 265 0.28 -7.30 -11.28
N GLU A 266 -0.11 -8.43 -11.86
CA GLU A 266 -0.50 -9.64 -11.13
C GLU A 266 0.60 -10.11 -10.19
N GLY A 267 0.24 -10.36 -8.93
CA GLY A 267 1.15 -10.86 -7.90
C GLY A 267 2.22 -9.88 -7.43
N CYS A 268 2.28 -8.64 -7.95
CA CYS A 268 3.36 -7.70 -7.62
C CYS A 268 3.51 -7.38 -6.13
N LEU A 269 2.43 -7.47 -5.36
CA LEU A 269 2.42 -7.26 -3.91
C LEU A 269 2.35 -8.59 -3.12
N GLY A 270 2.67 -9.74 -3.74
CA GLY A 270 2.50 -11.06 -3.13
C GLY A 270 1.03 -11.47 -3.03
N GLN A 271 0.68 -12.25 -2.01
CA GLN A 271 -0.67 -12.79 -1.84
C GLN A 271 -1.74 -11.71 -1.72
N ILE A 272 -1.42 -10.53 -1.16
CA ILE A 272 -2.38 -9.43 -1.02
C ILE A 272 -2.93 -8.95 -2.38
N THR A 273 -2.17 -9.08 -3.47
CA THR A 273 -2.61 -8.65 -4.80
C THR A 273 -3.93 -9.30 -5.20
N SER A 274 -4.15 -10.56 -4.85
CA SER A 274 -5.38 -11.31 -5.20
C SER A 274 -6.65 -10.74 -4.56
N TYR A 275 -6.52 -9.96 -3.49
CA TYR A 275 -7.62 -9.31 -2.79
C TYR A 275 -7.93 -7.91 -3.33
N LEU A 276 -7.07 -7.38 -4.21
CA LEU A 276 -7.23 -6.04 -4.80
C LEU A 276 -7.91 -6.08 -6.16
N THR A 277 -7.95 -7.25 -6.81
CA THR A 277 -8.62 -7.41 -8.10
C THR A 277 -10.13 -7.37 -7.87
N PRO A 278 -10.90 -6.56 -8.62
CA PRO A 278 -12.35 -6.64 -8.58
C PRO A 278 -12.77 -8.08 -8.92
N VAL A 279 -13.53 -8.71 -8.04
CA VAL A 279 -14.11 -10.02 -8.34
C VAL A 279 -15.06 -9.81 -9.52
N ASP A 280 -14.75 -10.39 -10.66
CA ASP A 280 -15.66 -10.41 -11.80
C ASP A 280 -16.91 -11.22 -11.41
N ILE A 281 -17.91 -10.50 -10.87
CA ILE A 281 -19.21 -11.08 -10.51
C ILE A 281 -20.03 -11.53 -11.73
N SER A 282 -19.54 -11.29 -12.96
CA SER A 282 -20.16 -11.76 -14.20
C SER A 282 -19.80 -13.21 -14.55
N ALA A 283 -18.76 -13.79 -13.95
CA ALA A 283 -18.38 -15.17 -14.17
C ALA A 283 -19.42 -16.12 -13.52
N PRO A 284 -20.06 -17.01 -14.27
CA PRO A 284 -21.01 -17.97 -13.70
C PRO A 284 -20.26 -18.88 -12.72
N LYS A 285 -20.74 -18.94 -11.46
CA LYS A 285 -20.23 -19.91 -10.48
C LYS A 285 -20.21 -21.29 -11.12
N ALA A 286 -19.02 -21.89 -11.24
CA ALA A 286 -18.90 -23.27 -11.65
C ALA A 286 -19.82 -24.12 -10.77
N ALA A 287 -20.78 -24.82 -11.40
CA ALA A 287 -21.70 -25.69 -10.69
C ALA A 287 -20.88 -26.73 -9.92
N GLU A 288 -20.98 -26.73 -8.59
CA GLU A 288 -20.49 -27.85 -7.78
C GLU A 288 -21.21 -29.12 -8.24
N THR A 289 -20.50 -29.95 -8.98
CA THR A 289 -20.97 -31.30 -9.31
C THR A 289 -20.92 -32.14 -8.02
N LYS A 290 -22.11 -32.51 -7.56
CA LYS A 290 -22.30 -33.49 -6.46
C LYS A 290 -21.84 -34.86 -6.87
#